data_9031f84c814b42c9d6af58f686c52863
#
_entry.id   9031f84c814b42c9d6af58f686c52863
#
_cell.length_a   1.000
_cell.length_b   1.000
_cell.length_c   1.000
_cell.angle_alpha   90.00
_cell.angle_beta   90.00
_cell.angle_gamma   90.00
#
_symmetry.space_group_name_H-M   'P 1'
#
loop_
_entity.id
_entity.type
_entity.pdbx_description
1 polymer ?
#
loop_
_entity_poly.entity_id
_entity_poly.type
_entity_poly.pdbx_seq_one_letter_code
_entity_poly.pdbx_strand_id
1 'polypeptide(L)'
;MASISTSNNLTILKIKEFLGLNENQDGDTKIRVGELSEMRNFAITRDGHLQIRPGTQTVLALRSAWDSWADSQEEGVEEHPVFCGCWYGMVGGEYHLLCAFGGVIFDVDILLESVKAVGTCTQDKTSFFGFDEKVYLLNGHEYKSWTGESEETFQDVEGYIPLVQTATTPEGSGTQLENVNRLTGLRRVRFSPDGEA
;
A
#
# COMPACT_ATOMS: atom_id res chain seq x y z
N MET A 1 -9.31 20.86 -31.56
CA MET A 1 -8.93 21.90 -32.55
C MET A 1 -9.53 23.22 -32.13
N ALA A 2 -8.72 24.26 -31.97
CA ALA A 2 -9.22 25.60 -31.66
C ALA A 2 -9.47 26.40 -32.95
N SER A 3 -10.54 27.16 -33.00
CA SER A 3 -10.83 28.05 -34.13
C SER A 3 -11.13 29.46 -33.59
N ILE A 4 -10.58 30.46 -34.26
CA ILE A 4 -10.87 31.86 -33.99
C ILE A 4 -11.78 32.36 -35.14
N SER A 5 -12.92 32.90 -34.77
CA SER A 5 -13.86 33.52 -35.68
C SER A 5 -14.05 34.97 -35.27
N THR A 6 -13.94 35.89 -36.23
CA THR A 6 -14.17 37.31 -36.03
C THR A 6 -15.45 37.75 -36.77
N SER A 7 -16.41 38.30 -36.03
CA SER A 7 -17.62 38.91 -36.56
C SER A 7 -17.92 40.18 -35.76
N ASN A 8 -18.05 41.31 -36.42
CA ASN A 8 -18.47 42.60 -35.84
C ASN A 8 -17.65 43.03 -34.61
N ASN A 9 -16.33 43.05 -34.69
CA ASN A 9 -15.41 43.38 -33.57
C ASN A 9 -15.40 42.40 -32.38
N LEU A 10 -16.03 41.25 -32.52
CA LEU A 10 -16.01 40.22 -31.48
C LEU A 10 -15.06 39.11 -31.89
N THR A 11 -14.04 38.88 -31.11
CA THR A 11 -13.13 37.73 -31.29
C THR A 11 -13.61 36.59 -30.41
N ILE A 12 -14.05 35.50 -31.03
CA ILE A 12 -14.49 34.30 -30.33
C ILE A 12 -13.42 33.22 -30.42
N LEU A 13 -12.83 32.86 -29.32
CA LEU A 13 -11.96 31.69 -29.21
C LEU A 13 -12.81 30.48 -28.80
N LYS A 14 -12.89 29.48 -29.67
CA LYS A 14 -13.61 28.24 -29.42
C LYS A 14 -12.63 27.10 -29.17
N ILE A 15 -12.59 26.59 -27.95
CA ILE A 15 -11.83 25.40 -27.57
C ILE A 15 -12.77 24.20 -27.70
N LYS A 16 -12.46 23.24 -28.55
CA LYS A 16 -13.28 22.04 -28.78
C LYS A 16 -12.84 20.84 -27.94
N GLU A 17 -11.56 20.78 -27.62
CA GLU A 17 -10.95 19.67 -26.89
C GLU A 17 -9.92 20.21 -25.90
N PHE A 18 -9.89 19.63 -24.71
CA PHE A 18 -8.84 19.87 -23.73
C PHE A 18 -7.78 18.77 -23.85
N LEU A 19 -6.52 19.18 -24.00
CA LEU A 19 -5.41 18.28 -24.32
C LEU A 19 -4.65 17.78 -23.09
N GLY A 20 -4.90 18.37 -21.93
CA GLY A 20 -4.24 17.98 -20.69
C GLY A 20 -3.69 19.15 -19.90
N LEU A 21 -3.02 18.82 -18.80
CA LEU A 21 -2.30 19.75 -17.95
C LEU A 21 -0.86 19.88 -18.46
N ASN A 22 -0.40 21.11 -18.65
CA ASN A 22 0.99 21.43 -19.01
C ASN A 22 1.59 22.30 -17.89
N GLU A 23 2.32 21.68 -16.98
CA GLU A 23 2.98 22.32 -15.84
C GLU A 23 4.32 23.01 -16.20
N ASN A 24 4.56 23.29 -17.46
CA ASN A 24 5.80 23.90 -17.90
C ASN A 24 5.90 25.34 -17.36
N GLN A 25 6.86 25.60 -16.47
CA GLN A 25 7.02 26.88 -15.75
C GLN A 25 7.39 28.07 -16.65
N ASP A 26 7.75 27.84 -17.91
CA ASP A 26 8.22 28.87 -18.82
C ASP A 26 7.10 29.70 -19.49
N GLY A 27 6.01 29.89 -18.78
CA GLY A 27 5.04 30.92 -19.10
C GLY A 27 4.25 30.77 -20.41
N ASP A 28 3.59 31.81 -20.77
CA ASP A 28 2.52 31.95 -21.77
C ASP A 28 2.84 31.48 -23.20
N THR A 29 4.11 31.24 -23.53
CA THR A 29 4.54 30.92 -24.91
C THR A 29 4.59 29.43 -25.22
N LYS A 30 4.56 28.55 -24.21
CA LYS A 30 4.67 27.09 -24.41
C LYS A 30 3.39 26.32 -24.22
N ILE A 31 2.35 26.96 -23.70
CA ILE A 31 1.03 26.34 -23.51
C ILE A 31 0.26 26.43 -24.81
N ARG A 32 -0.10 25.28 -25.37
CA ARG A 32 -0.87 25.20 -26.61
C ARG A 32 -2.36 25.48 -26.31
N VAL A 33 -3.05 25.98 -27.33
CA VAL A 33 -4.51 26.14 -27.21
C VAL A 33 -5.19 24.79 -26.99
N GLY A 34 -5.88 24.65 -25.86
CA GLY A 34 -6.47 23.40 -25.39
C GLY A 34 -5.70 22.73 -24.24
N GLU A 35 -4.47 23.15 -23.96
CA GLU A 35 -3.76 22.78 -22.75
C GLU A 35 -4.12 23.71 -21.59
N LEU A 36 -4.06 23.21 -20.38
CA LEU A 36 -4.32 23.94 -19.15
C LEU A 36 -3.03 24.07 -18.34
N SER A 37 -2.75 25.28 -17.85
CA SER A 37 -1.62 25.51 -16.91
C SER A 37 -1.93 25.08 -15.48
N GLU A 38 -3.19 25.11 -15.12
CA GLU A 38 -3.68 24.69 -13.80
C GLU A 38 -5.08 24.09 -13.94
N MET A 39 -5.34 23.03 -13.20
CA MET A 39 -6.64 22.38 -13.16
C MET A 39 -6.93 21.92 -11.74
N ARG A 40 -8.03 22.43 -11.16
CA ARG A 40 -8.49 22.03 -9.82
C ARG A 40 -9.91 21.51 -9.88
N ASN A 41 -10.15 20.35 -9.26
CA ASN A 41 -11.45 19.69 -9.18
C ASN A 41 -12.11 19.34 -10.53
N PHE A 42 -11.33 19.27 -11.59
CA PHE A 42 -11.77 18.78 -12.90
C PHE A 42 -10.98 17.56 -13.32
N ALA A 43 -11.56 16.78 -14.18
CA ALA A 43 -10.92 15.70 -14.92
C ALA A 43 -11.22 15.87 -16.42
N ILE A 44 -10.29 15.44 -17.25
CA ILE A 44 -10.52 15.42 -18.69
C ILE A 44 -11.04 14.03 -19.05
N THR A 45 -12.21 13.98 -19.68
CA THR A 45 -12.80 12.74 -20.15
C THR A 45 -12.02 12.18 -21.35
N ARG A 46 -12.26 10.91 -21.69
CA ARG A 46 -11.63 10.27 -22.85
C ARG A 46 -11.91 11.01 -24.16
N ASP A 47 -13.01 11.74 -24.23
CA ASP A 47 -13.45 12.51 -25.40
C ASP A 47 -12.93 13.97 -25.39
N GLY A 48 -12.02 14.31 -24.47
CA GLY A 48 -11.44 15.64 -24.37
C GLY A 48 -12.34 16.71 -23.73
N HIS A 49 -13.40 16.32 -23.02
CA HIS A 49 -14.27 17.26 -22.31
C HIS A 49 -13.81 17.45 -20.87
N LEU A 50 -14.02 18.66 -20.31
CA LEU A 50 -13.86 18.90 -18.88
C LEU A 50 -15.09 18.41 -18.13
N GLN A 51 -14.84 17.57 -17.13
CA GLN A 51 -15.84 17.08 -16.19
C GLN A 51 -15.45 17.48 -14.78
N ILE A 52 -16.42 17.90 -13.97
CA ILE A 52 -16.19 18.12 -12.55
C ILE A 52 -15.83 16.76 -11.93
N ARG A 53 -14.72 16.74 -11.18
CA ARG A 53 -14.33 15.55 -10.44
C ARG A 53 -15.42 15.22 -9.42
N PRO A 54 -15.90 13.98 -9.35
CA PRO A 54 -16.86 13.59 -8.33
C PRO A 54 -16.28 13.84 -6.93
N GLY A 55 -17.13 14.25 -6.01
CA GLY A 55 -16.76 14.40 -4.60
C GLY A 55 -16.35 13.07 -3.99
N THR A 56 -15.70 13.14 -2.84
CA THR A 56 -15.41 11.97 -2.00
C THR A 56 -16.44 11.91 -0.88
N GLN A 57 -16.91 10.72 -0.59
CA GLN A 57 -17.79 10.47 0.56
C GLN A 57 -17.07 9.48 1.47
N THR A 58 -17.12 9.72 2.78
CA THR A 58 -16.69 8.74 3.77
C THR A 58 -17.69 7.59 3.78
N VAL A 59 -17.24 6.40 3.40
CA VAL A 59 -18.10 5.21 3.41
C VAL A 59 -18.03 4.53 4.78
N LEU A 60 -16.83 4.51 5.38
CA LEU A 60 -16.61 3.86 6.68
C LEU A 60 -15.51 4.57 7.47
N ALA A 61 -15.69 4.68 8.78
CA ALA A 61 -14.71 5.28 9.66
C ALA A 61 -13.88 4.19 10.36
N LEU A 62 -12.68 3.88 9.83
CA LEU A 62 -11.74 2.94 10.47
C LEU A 62 -11.39 3.34 11.91
N ARG A 63 -11.42 4.65 12.21
CA ARG A 63 -11.16 5.14 13.56
C ARG A 63 -12.15 4.59 14.58
N SER A 64 -13.43 4.56 14.29
CA SER A 64 -14.44 4.02 15.20
C SER A 64 -14.29 2.52 15.42
N ALA A 65 -13.88 1.78 14.39
CA ALA A 65 -13.60 0.36 14.53
C ALA A 65 -12.35 0.11 15.38
N TRP A 66 -11.33 0.95 15.20
CA TRP A 66 -10.11 0.89 16.00
C TRP A 66 -10.37 1.26 17.47
N ASP A 67 -11.13 2.32 17.75
CA ASP A 67 -11.51 2.72 19.10
C ASP A 67 -12.23 1.55 19.82
N SER A 68 -13.19 0.89 19.15
CA SER A 68 -13.90 -0.27 19.70
C SER A 68 -12.98 -1.47 19.93
N TRP A 69 -12.01 -1.69 19.06
CA TRP A 69 -11.01 -2.75 19.24
C TRP A 69 -10.08 -2.40 20.41
N ALA A 70 -9.58 -1.16 20.49
CA ALA A 70 -8.68 -0.69 21.53
C ALA A 70 -9.32 -0.79 22.93
N ASP A 71 -10.60 -0.43 23.05
CA ASP A 71 -11.37 -0.55 24.29
C ASP A 71 -11.51 -2.02 24.77
N SER A 72 -11.36 -2.98 23.87
CA SER A 72 -11.41 -4.42 24.19
C SER A 72 -10.08 -4.99 24.65
N GLN A 73 -8.98 -4.24 24.57
CA GLN A 73 -7.67 -4.70 24.98
C GLN A 73 -7.44 -4.44 26.48
N GLU A 74 -6.78 -5.39 27.16
CA GLU A 74 -6.48 -5.28 28.61
C GLU A 74 -5.33 -4.30 28.89
N GLU A 75 -4.43 -4.12 27.94
CA GLU A 75 -3.29 -3.17 28.01
C GLU A 75 -3.58 -1.92 27.18
N GLY A 76 -3.05 -0.78 27.66
CA GLY A 76 -3.22 0.49 26.96
C GLY A 76 -2.63 0.45 25.55
N VAL A 77 -3.47 0.74 24.57
CA VAL A 77 -3.09 0.83 23.15
C VAL A 77 -2.60 2.26 22.88
N GLU A 78 -1.70 2.41 21.92
CA GLU A 78 -1.14 3.72 21.55
C GLU A 78 -2.26 4.68 21.10
N GLU A 79 -2.29 5.89 21.66
CA GLU A 79 -3.40 6.86 21.45
C GLU A 79 -3.49 7.43 20.03
N HIS A 80 -2.46 7.26 19.20
CA HIS A 80 -2.36 7.87 17.87
C HIS A 80 -2.27 6.84 16.75
N PRO A 81 -3.41 6.24 16.36
CA PRO A 81 -3.42 5.29 15.25
C PRO A 81 -3.09 5.96 13.93
N VAL A 82 -2.18 5.35 13.17
CA VAL A 82 -1.73 5.78 11.85
C VAL A 82 -2.19 4.79 10.80
N PHE A 83 -2.59 5.31 9.64
CA PHE A 83 -2.87 4.47 8.47
C PHE A 83 -1.56 4.03 7.83
N CYS A 84 -1.32 2.72 7.80
CA CYS A 84 -0.05 2.13 7.38
C CYS A 84 -0.09 1.56 5.97
N GLY A 85 -1.24 1.13 5.49
CA GLY A 85 -1.40 0.60 4.14
C GLY A 85 -2.74 -0.06 3.90
N CYS A 86 -3.05 -0.35 2.65
CA CYS A 86 -4.25 -1.10 2.28
C CYS A 86 -3.99 -1.99 1.05
N TRP A 87 -4.87 -2.97 0.88
CA TRP A 87 -4.86 -3.89 -0.24
C TRP A 87 -6.29 -4.33 -0.57
N TYR A 88 -6.57 -4.47 -1.86
CA TYR A 88 -7.82 -5.04 -2.33
C TYR A 88 -7.53 -6.17 -3.31
N GLY A 89 -8.11 -7.32 -3.07
CA GLY A 89 -7.93 -8.49 -3.93
C GLY A 89 -8.74 -9.68 -3.49
N MET A 90 -8.57 -10.79 -4.18
CA MET A 90 -9.27 -12.04 -3.91
C MET A 90 -8.34 -13.00 -3.16
N VAL A 91 -8.84 -13.56 -2.06
CA VAL A 91 -8.21 -14.63 -1.29
C VAL A 91 -9.29 -15.51 -0.69
N GLY A 92 -9.04 -16.81 -0.53
CA GLY A 92 -10.06 -17.74 -0.04
C GLY A 92 -11.31 -17.86 -0.92
N GLY A 93 -11.26 -17.36 -2.17
CA GLY A 93 -12.41 -17.32 -3.09
C GLY A 93 -13.31 -16.08 -2.96
N GLU A 94 -13.02 -15.18 -2.04
CA GLU A 94 -13.76 -13.93 -1.79
C GLU A 94 -12.89 -12.69 -1.96
N TYR A 95 -13.53 -11.54 -2.20
CA TYR A 95 -12.84 -10.26 -2.29
C TYR A 95 -12.75 -9.60 -0.92
N HIS A 96 -11.55 -9.17 -0.55
CA HIS A 96 -11.25 -8.52 0.71
C HIS A 96 -10.62 -7.15 0.49
N LEU A 97 -11.01 -6.18 1.30
CA LEU A 97 -10.33 -4.89 1.43
C LEU A 97 -9.64 -4.84 2.78
N LEU A 98 -8.34 -5.12 2.76
CA LEU A 98 -7.52 -5.08 3.97
C LEU A 98 -6.95 -3.69 4.20
N CYS A 99 -7.02 -3.22 5.44
CA CYS A 99 -6.48 -1.93 5.87
C CYS A 99 -5.67 -2.11 7.16
N ALA A 100 -4.39 -1.72 7.13
CA ALA A 100 -3.56 -1.65 8.33
C ALA A 100 -3.70 -0.24 8.94
N PHE A 101 -4.25 -0.16 10.14
CA PHE A 101 -4.53 1.09 10.84
C PHE A 101 -4.34 0.91 12.35
N GLY A 102 -3.49 1.75 12.95
CA GLY A 102 -3.26 1.75 14.40
C GLY A 102 -2.70 0.45 14.96
N GLY A 103 -1.87 -0.27 14.19
CA GLY A 103 -1.32 -1.55 14.63
C GLY A 103 -2.28 -2.74 14.46
N VAL A 104 -3.44 -2.53 13.83
CA VAL A 104 -4.45 -3.56 13.57
C VAL A 104 -4.67 -3.71 12.07
N ILE A 105 -4.87 -4.93 11.63
CA ILE A 105 -5.27 -5.26 10.27
C ILE A 105 -6.77 -5.48 10.28
N PHE A 106 -7.49 -4.65 9.54
CA PHE A 106 -8.93 -4.74 9.38
C PHE A 106 -9.29 -5.29 8.00
N ASP A 107 -10.22 -6.22 7.97
CA ASP A 107 -10.97 -6.59 6.78
C ASP A 107 -12.25 -5.76 6.71
N VAL A 108 -12.44 -5.04 5.62
CA VAL A 108 -13.48 -4.02 5.45
C VAL A 108 -14.47 -4.48 4.38
N ASP A 109 -15.71 -4.72 4.77
CA ASP A 109 -16.81 -4.92 3.83
C ASP A 109 -17.54 -3.60 3.61
N ILE A 110 -17.37 -3.01 2.42
CA ILE A 110 -17.99 -1.74 2.04
C ILE A 110 -19.49 -1.89 1.83
N LEU A 111 -19.96 -3.05 1.39
CA LEU A 111 -21.38 -3.28 1.07
C LEU A 111 -22.20 -3.48 2.33
N LEU A 112 -21.65 -4.20 3.30
CA LEU A 112 -22.28 -4.44 4.60
C LEU A 112 -21.94 -3.36 5.63
N GLU A 113 -21.11 -2.38 5.27
CA GLU A 113 -20.60 -1.33 6.17
C GLU A 113 -20.01 -1.92 7.46
N SER A 114 -19.30 -3.06 7.35
CA SER A 114 -18.73 -3.77 8.47
C SER A 114 -17.20 -3.80 8.42
N VAL A 115 -16.59 -3.84 9.60
CA VAL A 115 -15.14 -3.90 9.78
C VAL A 115 -14.83 -4.98 10.79
N LYS A 116 -13.93 -5.88 10.43
CA LYS A 116 -13.47 -6.97 11.29
C LYS A 116 -11.96 -6.90 11.47
N ALA A 117 -11.48 -6.98 12.70
CA ALA A 117 -10.05 -7.14 12.97
C ALA A 117 -9.64 -8.59 12.62
N VAL A 118 -8.65 -8.73 11.74
CA VAL A 118 -8.13 -10.01 11.25
C VAL A 118 -6.65 -10.23 11.61
N GLY A 119 -6.07 -9.33 12.39
CA GLY A 119 -4.71 -9.48 12.89
C GLY A 119 -4.14 -8.18 13.43
N THR A 120 -2.91 -8.27 13.93
CA THR A 120 -2.14 -7.13 14.42
C THR A 120 -0.83 -7.01 13.67
N CYS A 121 -0.28 -5.81 13.58
CA CYS A 121 1.02 -5.51 12.99
C CYS A 121 1.65 -4.31 13.70
N THR A 122 2.92 -4.04 13.45
CA THR A 122 3.54 -2.79 13.88
C THR A 122 2.99 -1.61 13.09
N GLN A 123 2.99 -0.40 13.69
CA GLN A 123 2.53 0.84 13.04
C GLN A 123 3.56 1.40 12.05
N ASP A 124 4.02 0.55 11.13
CA ASP A 124 4.97 0.92 10.08
C ASP A 124 4.30 0.82 8.71
N LYS A 125 4.92 1.45 7.70
CA LYS A 125 4.46 1.35 6.32
C LYS A 125 4.31 -0.11 5.91
N THR A 126 3.09 -0.53 5.71
CA THR A 126 2.71 -1.92 5.44
C THR A 126 2.37 -2.11 3.97
N SER A 127 2.91 -3.14 3.38
CA SER A 127 2.60 -3.59 2.03
C SER A 127 1.97 -4.98 2.08
N PHE A 128 0.90 -5.17 1.30
CA PHE A 128 0.24 -6.45 1.15
C PHE A 128 0.39 -6.96 -0.28
N PHE A 129 0.44 -8.26 -0.45
CA PHE A 129 0.37 -8.91 -1.77
C PHE A 129 -0.29 -10.29 -1.67
N GLY A 130 -1.03 -10.65 -2.72
CA GLY A 130 -1.63 -11.98 -2.84
C GLY A 130 -0.69 -12.94 -3.57
N PHE A 131 -0.49 -14.12 -3.03
CA PHE A 131 0.26 -15.19 -3.65
C PHE A 131 -0.20 -16.55 -3.09
N ASP A 132 -0.34 -17.56 -3.95
CA ASP A 132 -0.67 -18.93 -3.59
C ASP A 132 -1.88 -19.04 -2.63
N GLU A 133 -3.00 -18.42 -3.06
CA GLU A 133 -4.26 -18.39 -2.33
C GLU A 133 -4.21 -17.76 -0.92
N LYS A 134 -3.15 -17.01 -0.63
CA LYS A 134 -2.93 -16.29 0.63
C LYS A 134 -2.63 -14.83 0.37
N VAL A 135 -2.88 -14.01 1.37
CA VAL A 135 -2.38 -12.64 1.44
C VAL A 135 -1.20 -12.59 2.41
N TYR A 136 -0.16 -11.94 1.98
CA TYR A 136 1.04 -11.72 2.77
C TYR A 136 1.16 -10.24 3.14
N LEU A 137 1.64 -10.00 4.34
CA LEU A 137 1.96 -8.68 4.88
C LEU A 137 3.47 -8.55 5.06
N LEU A 138 4.01 -7.42 4.62
CA LEU A 138 5.41 -7.02 4.82
C LEU A 138 5.46 -5.56 5.29
N ASN A 139 6.13 -5.29 6.39
CA ASN A 139 6.35 -3.93 6.89
C ASN A 139 7.80 -3.63 7.30
N GLY A 140 8.73 -4.52 6.93
CA GLY A 140 10.14 -4.40 7.28
C GLY A 140 10.52 -4.99 8.63
N HIS A 141 9.55 -5.29 9.50
CA HIS A 141 9.73 -5.92 10.81
C HIS A 141 9.05 -7.28 10.89
N GLU A 142 7.92 -7.41 10.21
CA GLU A 142 7.07 -8.60 10.25
C GLU A 142 6.82 -9.12 8.84
N TYR A 143 6.68 -10.44 8.76
CA TYR A 143 6.23 -11.16 7.57
C TYR A 143 5.13 -12.11 7.98
N LYS A 144 3.90 -11.76 7.66
CA LYS A 144 2.71 -12.51 8.06
C LYS A 144 1.90 -12.94 6.84
N SER A 145 1.09 -13.97 7.00
CA SER A 145 0.17 -14.46 5.97
C SER A 145 -1.21 -14.76 6.56
N TRP A 146 -2.22 -14.69 5.70
CA TRP A 146 -3.61 -14.99 6.01
C TRP A 146 -4.28 -15.70 4.82
N THR A 147 -5.15 -16.67 5.09
CA THR A 147 -5.82 -17.49 4.07
C THR A 147 -7.13 -16.89 3.56
N GLY A 148 -7.64 -15.83 4.20
CA GLY A 148 -8.96 -15.26 3.91
C GLY A 148 -10.09 -15.91 4.70
N GLU A 149 -9.82 -16.95 5.52
CA GLU A 149 -10.87 -17.58 6.31
C GLU A 149 -11.31 -16.69 7.47
N SER A 150 -12.62 -16.66 7.71
CA SER A 150 -13.23 -15.72 8.66
C SER A 150 -12.82 -15.95 10.12
N GLU A 151 -12.41 -17.15 10.47
CA GLU A 151 -12.01 -17.52 11.82
C GLU A 151 -10.49 -17.45 12.06
N GLU A 152 -9.72 -17.30 10.98
CA GLU A 152 -8.28 -17.17 11.03
C GLU A 152 -7.84 -15.71 11.15
N THR A 153 -6.67 -15.52 11.70
CA THR A 153 -5.99 -14.23 11.78
C THR A 153 -4.65 -14.30 11.06
N PHE A 154 -4.06 -13.14 10.75
CA PHE A 154 -2.70 -13.08 10.23
C PHE A 154 -1.71 -13.77 11.16
N GLN A 155 -0.98 -14.75 10.64
CA GLN A 155 0.02 -15.53 11.35
C GLN A 155 1.42 -15.24 10.79
N ASP A 156 2.44 -15.35 11.63
CA ASP A 156 3.82 -15.24 11.18
C ASP A 156 4.13 -16.35 10.18
N VAL A 157 4.81 -15.98 9.09
CA VAL A 157 5.24 -16.95 8.08
C VAL A 157 6.45 -17.70 8.60
N GLU A 158 6.31 -19.00 8.81
CA GLU A 158 7.43 -19.86 9.11
C GLU A 158 8.25 -20.09 7.82
N GLY A 159 9.40 -19.43 7.75
CA GLY A 159 10.35 -19.59 6.66
C GLY A 159 11.33 -20.72 6.93
N TYR A 160 11.74 -21.40 5.86
CA TYR A 160 12.93 -22.26 5.93
C TYR A 160 14.17 -21.38 6.10
N ILE A 161 14.82 -21.48 7.25
CA ILE A 161 16.11 -20.85 7.49
C ILE A 161 17.18 -21.79 6.90
N PRO A 162 17.86 -21.41 5.80
CA PRO A 162 18.92 -22.25 5.26
C PRO A 162 20.04 -22.39 6.29
N LEU A 163 20.31 -23.64 6.64
CA LEU A 163 21.36 -23.97 7.60
C LEU A 163 22.70 -23.99 6.84
N VAL A 164 23.53 -23.02 7.12
CA VAL A 164 24.92 -23.02 6.68
C VAL A 164 25.77 -23.59 7.82
N GLN A 165 26.53 -24.59 7.54
CA GLN A 165 27.46 -25.20 8.51
C GLN A 165 28.64 -24.25 8.70
N THR A 166 28.55 -23.38 9.73
CA THR A 166 29.54 -22.35 10.03
C THR A 166 30.61 -22.80 11.04
N ALA A 167 30.38 -23.90 11.74
CA ALA A 167 31.27 -24.42 12.77
C ALA A 167 31.59 -25.89 12.46
N THR A 168 32.31 -26.17 11.37
CA THR A 168 32.93 -27.47 11.13
C THR A 168 34.31 -27.49 11.73
N THR A 169 34.49 -28.35 12.73
CA THR A 169 35.81 -28.90 12.97
C THR A 169 36.12 -29.91 11.87
N PRO A 170 37.38 -30.27 11.63
CA PRO A 170 37.75 -31.39 10.71
C PRO A 170 36.98 -32.69 11.00
N GLU A 171 36.40 -32.80 12.17
CA GLU A 171 35.60 -33.95 12.65
C GLU A 171 34.09 -33.80 12.41
N GLY A 172 33.64 -32.69 11.84
CA GLY A 172 32.25 -32.50 11.45
C GLY A 172 31.27 -32.16 12.59
N SER A 173 31.73 -31.56 13.67
CA SER A 173 30.94 -31.28 14.88
C SER A 173 30.35 -29.88 14.95
N GLY A 174 29.48 -29.48 14.03
CA GLY A 174 28.66 -28.31 14.20
C GLY A 174 27.22 -28.73 14.50
N THR A 175 26.60 -28.23 15.55
CA THR A 175 25.18 -28.50 15.82
C THR A 175 24.31 -27.62 14.95
N GLN A 176 23.17 -28.13 14.52
CA GLN A 176 22.16 -27.37 13.78
C GLN A 176 21.72 -26.10 14.54
N LEU A 177 21.56 -26.22 15.86
CA LEU A 177 21.13 -25.12 16.74
C LEU A 177 22.17 -23.99 16.79
N GLU A 178 23.46 -24.31 16.85
CA GLU A 178 24.54 -23.32 16.84
C GLU A 178 24.59 -22.55 15.53
N ASN A 179 24.39 -23.23 14.43
CA ASN A 179 24.35 -22.61 13.09
C ASN A 179 23.12 -21.69 12.93
N VAL A 180 21.95 -22.09 13.38
CA VAL A 180 20.75 -21.26 13.39
C VAL A 180 20.95 -20.00 14.25
N ASN A 181 21.45 -20.14 15.47
CA ASN A 181 21.69 -19.01 16.35
C ASN A 181 22.72 -18.02 15.78
N ARG A 182 23.70 -18.47 15.05
CA ARG A 182 24.67 -17.60 14.37
C ARG A 182 24.04 -16.86 13.20
N LEU A 183 23.22 -17.54 12.40
CA LEU A 183 22.53 -16.90 11.26
C LEU A 183 21.52 -15.84 11.68
N THR A 184 20.77 -16.07 12.75
CA THR A 184 19.82 -15.09 13.28
C THR A 184 20.49 -13.82 13.84
N GLY A 185 21.77 -13.93 14.26
CA GLY A 185 22.58 -12.80 14.68
C GLY A 185 23.22 -12.00 13.53
N LEU A 186 23.22 -12.51 12.31
CA LEU A 186 23.89 -11.91 11.17
C LEU A 186 22.96 -10.89 10.47
N ARG A 187 23.22 -9.60 10.70
CA ARG A 187 22.54 -8.53 9.96
C ARG A 187 23.09 -8.31 8.54
N ARG A 188 24.33 -8.71 8.28
CA ARG A 188 25.02 -8.51 7.00
C ARG A 188 26.17 -9.48 6.83
N VAL A 189 26.16 -10.26 5.76
CA VAL A 189 27.32 -11.04 5.34
C VAL A 189 28.10 -10.21 4.32
N ARG A 190 29.39 -9.98 4.57
CA ARG A 190 30.33 -9.43 3.58
C ARG A 190 31.37 -10.49 3.29
N PHE A 191 31.53 -10.80 2.02
CA PHE A 191 32.68 -11.58 1.58
C PHE A 191 33.86 -10.63 1.37
N SER A 192 35.00 -10.96 1.94
CA SER A 192 36.24 -10.26 1.59
C SER A 192 36.65 -10.65 0.16
N PRO A 193 37.43 -9.79 -0.53
CA PRO A 193 37.95 -10.16 -1.86
C PRO A 193 38.77 -11.46 -1.86
N ASP A 194 39.30 -11.85 -0.71
CA ASP A 194 40.15 -13.03 -0.51
C ASP A 194 39.34 -14.29 -0.15
N GLY A 195 37.97 -14.19 -0.14
CA GLY A 195 37.09 -15.34 0.16
C GLY A 195 37.01 -15.70 1.65
N GLU A 196 37.62 -14.94 2.54
CA GLU A 196 37.41 -15.06 3.99
C GLU A 196 36.20 -14.27 4.45
N ALA A 197 35.33 -14.90 5.24
CA ALA A 197 34.08 -14.33 5.75
C ALA A 197 34.25 -13.79 7.18
#